data_c5ac35cac6ab554add70bd00d0720d67
#
_entry.id   c5ac35cac6ab554add70bd00d0720d67
#
_cell.length_a   1.000
_cell.length_b   1.000
_cell.length_c   1.000
_cell.angle_alpha   90.00
_cell.angle_beta   90.00
_cell.angle_gamma   90.00
#
_symmetry.space_group_name_H-M   'P 1'
#
loop_
_entity.id
_entity.type
_entity.pdbx_description
1 polymer ?
#
loop_
_entity_poly.entity_id
_entity_poly.type
_entity_poly.pdbx_seq_one_letter_code
_entity_poly.pdbx_strand_id
1 'polypeptide(L)'
;MTKDEFLAEWHNDNPRILVHTSGSTGKPKPLMVEKRRMLNSARITCDFLGLKPGDTALLCMPLDYIAGKMMVVRSLQRDLRLTSVRPSSHPLADETLPSFTFAAMVPMQVYNTLKVPQERERLMRIRHLIIGGGAISDELAQMIKPLPNAVWSTYGMTETLSHIALRRLNGPDASLWYTPFDGVGISLNADGCLVIDAPEVCAEPLVTNDIAQLRTDDRTGKTLFRIKGRKDNVVCSGGIKIQIEEVEETLRPHLSEPFMIVKKQDEMLGEKAILLTESTDLTHIEEICRNTLPKYWVPREFLHIDHLPLTETGKPKRSGAF
;
A
#
# COMPACT_ATOMS: atom_id res chain seq x y z
N MET A 1 1.22 -9.38 20.36
CA MET A 1 -0.20 -9.70 20.68
C MET A 1 -0.58 -11.01 20.02
N THR A 2 -1.12 -11.96 20.79
CA THR A 2 -1.69 -13.21 20.27
C THR A 2 -3.15 -13.00 19.82
N LYS A 3 -3.72 -13.99 19.11
CA LYS A 3 -5.13 -13.94 18.70
C LYS A 3 -6.07 -13.95 19.93
N ASP A 4 -5.74 -14.74 20.95
CA ASP A 4 -6.57 -14.84 22.14
C ASP A 4 -6.53 -13.55 22.97
N GLU A 5 -5.38 -12.90 23.10
CA GLU A 5 -5.26 -11.58 23.71
C GLU A 5 -6.09 -10.54 22.95
N PHE A 6 -6.06 -10.56 21.63
CA PHE A 6 -6.89 -9.65 20.81
C PHE A 6 -8.39 -9.94 21.00
N LEU A 7 -8.80 -11.21 21.02
CA LEU A 7 -10.20 -11.57 21.23
C LEU A 7 -10.69 -11.17 22.64
N ALA A 8 -9.85 -11.32 23.67
CA ALA A 8 -10.18 -10.83 25.01
C ALA A 8 -10.38 -9.30 25.03
N GLU A 9 -9.50 -8.55 24.36
CA GLU A 9 -9.65 -7.10 24.20
C GLU A 9 -10.88 -6.73 23.34
N TRP A 10 -11.17 -7.53 22.30
CA TRP A 10 -12.33 -7.32 21.44
C TRP A 10 -13.66 -7.51 22.15
N HIS A 11 -13.76 -8.49 23.02
CA HIS A 11 -15.00 -8.86 23.73
C HIS A 11 -15.21 -8.13 25.07
N ASN A 12 -14.26 -7.29 25.51
CA ASN A 12 -14.48 -6.46 26.69
C ASN A 12 -15.50 -5.33 26.41
N ASP A 13 -16.02 -4.72 27.47
CA ASP A 13 -17.08 -3.69 27.43
C ASP A 13 -16.60 -2.33 26.85
N ASN A 14 -15.30 -2.15 26.63
CA ASN A 14 -14.79 -0.92 26.04
C ASN A 14 -15.23 -0.83 24.55
N PRO A 15 -15.96 0.23 24.13
CA PRO A 15 -16.39 0.39 22.75
C PRO A 15 -15.23 0.70 21.79
N ARG A 16 -14.04 0.98 22.30
CA ARG A 16 -12.84 1.34 21.53
C ARG A 16 -11.70 0.36 21.80
N ILE A 17 -10.81 0.27 20.83
CA ILE A 17 -9.59 -0.54 20.88
C ILE A 17 -8.38 0.28 20.44
N LEU A 18 -7.22 0.02 21.06
CA LEU A 18 -5.98 0.68 20.70
C LEU A 18 -5.40 0.06 19.43
N VAL A 19 -5.05 0.93 18.49
CA VAL A 19 -4.25 0.59 17.30
C VAL A 19 -3.07 1.54 17.17
N HIS A 20 -2.08 1.18 16.38
CA HIS A 20 -0.92 2.04 16.11
C HIS A 20 -0.86 2.34 14.62
N THR A 21 -0.58 3.60 14.28
CA THR A 21 -0.31 3.98 12.89
C THR A 21 1.00 3.32 12.44
N SER A 22 1.09 2.91 11.18
CA SER A 22 2.30 2.27 10.62
C SER A 22 3.47 3.25 10.40
N GLY A 23 3.32 4.52 10.81
CA GLY A 23 4.36 5.54 10.85
C GLY A 23 5.16 5.69 9.54
N SER A 24 4.53 6.20 8.47
CA SER A 24 5.27 6.55 7.23
C SER A 24 6.30 7.69 7.45
N THR A 25 6.21 8.41 8.56
CA THR A 25 7.03 9.60 8.85
C THR A 25 7.67 9.58 10.25
N GLY A 26 7.61 8.48 11.02
CA GLY A 26 8.16 8.47 12.37
C GLY A 26 7.69 7.31 13.25
N LYS A 27 7.79 7.50 14.58
CA LYS A 27 7.35 6.50 15.56
C LYS A 27 5.84 6.23 15.42
N PRO A 28 5.39 4.96 15.53
CA PRO A 28 3.97 4.61 15.54
C PRO A 28 3.21 5.44 16.58
N LYS A 29 2.12 6.09 16.16
CA LYS A 29 1.26 6.86 17.08
C LYS A 29 0.09 6.01 17.52
N PRO A 30 -0.25 6.00 18.82
CA PRO A 30 -1.42 5.32 19.33
C PRO A 30 -2.70 6.02 18.86
N LEU A 31 -3.70 5.26 18.47
CA LEU A 31 -5.01 5.73 18.04
C LEU A 31 -6.09 4.84 18.65
N MET A 32 -7.06 5.44 19.34
CA MET A 32 -8.24 4.73 19.86
C MET A 32 -9.35 4.73 18.80
N VAL A 33 -9.69 3.55 18.30
CA VAL A 33 -10.70 3.36 17.25
C VAL A 33 -11.95 2.65 17.76
N GLU A 34 -13.11 2.98 17.21
CA GLU A 34 -14.37 2.38 17.60
C GLU A 34 -14.52 0.96 16.99
N LYS A 35 -14.81 -0.03 17.84
CA LYS A 35 -15.08 -1.42 17.42
C LYS A 35 -16.21 -1.47 16.37
N ARG A 36 -17.26 -0.66 16.53
CA ARG A 36 -18.37 -0.57 15.56
C ARG A 36 -17.89 -0.15 14.17
N ARG A 37 -16.99 0.84 14.08
CA ARG A 37 -16.43 1.29 12.78
C ARG A 37 -15.52 0.21 12.16
N MET A 38 -14.80 -0.55 12.99
CA MET A 38 -14.03 -1.70 12.49
C MET A 38 -14.95 -2.79 11.91
N LEU A 39 -16.10 -3.07 12.53
CA LEU A 39 -17.12 -3.98 11.99
C LEU A 39 -17.68 -3.47 10.65
N ASN A 40 -17.97 -2.18 10.55
CA ASN A 40 -18.42 -1.58 9.29
C ASN A 40 -17.39 -1.74 8.18
N SER A 41 -16.11 -1.41 8.46
CA SER A 41 -15.01 -1.60 7.50
C SER A 41 -14.87 -3.07 7.07
N ALA A 42 -14.99 -4.00 8.02
CA ALA A 42 -14.96 -5.43 7.75
C ALA A 42 -16.12 -5.87 6.86
N ARG A 43 -17.36 -5.43 7.16
CA ARG A 43 -18.56 -5.70 6.36
C ARG A 43 -18.39 -5.23 4.92
N ILE A 44 -17.98 -3.98 4.73
CA ILE A 44 -17.79 -3.36 3.41
C ILE A 44 -16.79 -4.16 2.57
N THR A 45 -15.67 -4.57 3.15
CA THR A 45 -14.68 -5.42 2.45
C THR A 45 -15.27 -6.78 2.08
N CYS A 46 -15.97 -7.43 3.03
CA CYS A 46 -16.56 -8.75 2.80
C CYS A 46 -17.66 -8.71 1.72
N ASP A 47 -18.47 -7.64 1.73
CA ASP A 47 -19.52 -7.42 0.72
C ASP A 47 -18.92 -7.21 -0.67
N PHE A 48 -17.90 -6.36 -0.79
CA PHE A 48 -17.20 -6.10 -2.05
C PHE A 48 -16.59 -7.37 -2.65
N LEU A 49 -15.96 -8.21 -1.82
CA LEU A 49 -15.34 -9.46 -2.26
C LEU A 49 -16.35 -10.62 -2.37
N GLY A 50 -17.61 -10.43 -1.99
CA GLY A 50 -18.65 -11.45 -2.01
C GLY A 50 -18.38 -12.62 -1.06
N LEU A 51 -17.67 -12.36 0.06
CA LEU A 51 -17.36 -13.38 1.06
C LEU A 51 -18.62 -13.81 1.82
N LYS A 52 -18.72 -15.12 2.12
CA LYS A 52 -19.89 -15.75 2.75
C LYS A 52 -19.49 -16.41 4.06
N PRO A 53 -20.45 -16.60 4.99
CA PRO A 53 -20.22 -17.44 6.17
C PRO A 53 -19.65 -18.81 5.79
N GLY A 54 -18.65 -19.26 6.55
CA GLY A 54 -17.95 -20.52 6.31
C GLY A 54 -16.81 -20.45 5.29
N ASP A 55 -16.62 -19.35 4.56
CA ASP A 55 -15.44 -19.14 3.71
C ASP A 55 -14.15 -19.18 4.54
N THR A 56 -13.05 -19.60 3.91
CA THR A 56 -11.75 -19.75 4.57
C THR A 56 -10.90 -18.48 4.41
N ALA A 57 -10.23 -18.06 5.49
CA ALA A 57 -9.35 -16.89 5.47
C ALA A 57 -8.00 -17.21 6.12
N LEU A 58 -6.93 -16.58 5.61
CA LEU A 58 -5.57 -16.71 6.15
C LEU A 58 -5.16 -15.43 6.90
N LEU A 59 -4.79 -15.57 8.18
CA LEU A 59 -4.09 -14.55 8.97
C LEU A 59 -2.59 -14.86 8.99
N CYS A 60 -1.81 -14.05 8.30
CA CYS A 60 -0.36 -14.15 8.21
C CYS A 60 0.38 -12.84 8.56
N MET A 61 -0.33 -11.89 9.15
CA MET A 61 0.20 -10.58 9.56
C MET A 61 0.16 -10.44 11.09
N PRO A 62 1.10 -9.66 11.69
CA PRO A 62 1.11 -9.42 13.12
C PRO A 62 -0.16 -8.69 13.59
N LEU A 63 -0.69 -9.09 14.74
CA LEU A 63 -1.84 -8.44 15.39
C LEU A 63 -1.48 -7.13 16.11
N ASP A 64 -0.20 -6.76 16.14
CA ASP A 64 0.25 -5.46 16.64
C ASP A 64 -0.14 -4.32 15.68
N TYR A 65 -0.36 -4.64 14.41
CA TYR A 65 -0.78 -3.70 13.37
C TYR A 65 -2.26 -3.87 13.01
N ILE A 66 -2.87 -2.76 12.55
CA ILE A 66 -4.29 -2.72 12.18
C ILE A 66 -4.66 -3.77 11.11
N ALA A 67 -3.75 -4.05 10.17
CA ALA A 67 -4.00 -5.02 9.09
C ALA A 67 -4.26 -6.44 9.61
N GLY A 68 -3.47 -6.92 10.59
CA GLY A 68 -3.70 -8.21 11.24
C GLY A 68 -4.99 -8.22 12.05
N LYS A 69 -5.24 -7.18 12.86
CA LYS A 69 -6.48 -7.03 13.63
C LYS A 69 -7.72 -7.08 12.74
N MET A 70 -7.69 -6.39 11.59
CA MET A 70 -8.81 -6.37 10.64
C MET A 70 -9.07 -7.72 9.98
N MET A 71 -8.09 -8.62 9.88
CA MET A 71 -8.35 -10.00 9.42
C MET A 71 -9.19 -10.77 10.44
N VAL A 72 -8.92 -10.62 11.73
CA VAL A 72 -9.75 -11.22 12.79
C VAL A 72 -11.15 -10.59 12.79
N VAL A 73 -11.25 -9.25 12.70
CA VAL A 73 -12.55 -8.56 12.69
C VAL A 73 -13.40 -8.97 11.49
N ARG A 74 -12.81 -9.13 10.28
CA ARG A 74 -13.52 -9.66 9.11
C ARG A 74 -14.04 -11.08 9.34
N SER A 75 -13.25 -11.91 10.01
CA SER A 75 -13.67 -13.28 10.33
C SER A 75 -14.84 -13.31 11.32
N LEU A 76 -14.81 -12.46 12.33
CA LEU A 76 -15.93 -12.32 13.27
C LEU A 76 -17.18 -11.76 12.59
N GLN A 77 -17.00 -10.72 11.74
CA GLN A 77 -18.11 -10.04 11.06
C GLN A 77 -18.83 -10.94 10.04
N ARG A 78 -18.11 -11.84 9.37
CA ARG A 78 -18.64 -12.66 8.26
C ARG A 78 -18.66 -14.16 8.58
N ASP A 79 -18.36 -14.56 9.83
CA ASP A 79 -18.22 -15.97 10.23
C ASP A 79 -17.29 -16.76 9.30
N LEU A 80 -16.07 -16.21 9.08
CA LEU A 80 -15.05 -16.86 8.25
C LEU A 80 -14.24 -17.85 9.11
N ARG A 81 -13.87 -18.98 8.51
CA ARG A 81 -12.94 -19.95 9.14
C ARG A 81 -11.51 -19.42 9.00
N LEU A 82 -11.01 -18.79 10.06
CA LEU A 82 -9.70 -18.14 10.09
C LEU A 82 -8.60 -19.12 10.49
N THR A 83 -7.69 -19.41 9.56
CA THR A 83 -6.42 -20.10 9.83
C THR A 83 -5.35 -19.06 10.11
N SER A 84 -4.62 -19.22 11.23
CA SER A 84 -3.52 -18.32 11.60
C SER A 84 -2.19 -19.02 11.42
N VAL A 85 -1.25 -18.38 10.75
CA VAL A 85 0.15 -18.81 10.67
C VAL A 85 1.06 -17.77 11.32
N ARG A 86 2.25 -18.19 11.73
CA ARG A 86 3.24 -17.24 12.26
C ARG A 86 3.58 -16.20 11.18
N PRO A 87 3.55 -14.89 11.50
CA PRO A 87 3.99 -13.87 10.57
C PRO A 87 5.43 -14.11 10.11
N SER A 88 5.63 -14.18 8.81
CA SER A 88 6.93 -14.40 8.17
C SER A 88 6.93 -13.81 6.75
N SER A 89 8.09 -13.81 6.12
CA SER A 89 8.24 -13.45 4.70
C SER A 89 7.71 -14.53 3.75
N HIS A 90 7.47 -15.77 4.25
CA HIS A 90 6.97 -16.94 3.52
C HIS A 90 5.73 -17.53 4.21
N PRO A 91 4.58 -16.84 4.17
CA PRO A 91 3.39 -17.25 4.93
C PRO A 91 2.72 -18.53 4.39
N LEU A 92 3.08 -18.95 3.18
CA LEU A 92 2.56 -20.15 2.53
C LEU A 92 3.58 -21.30 2.47
N ALA A 93 4.64 -21.28 3.29
CA ALA A 93 5.65 -22.32 3.31
C ALA A 93 5.12 -23.68 3.80
N ASP A 94 4.16 -23.69 4.73
CA ASP A 94 3.57 -24.91 5.27
C ASP A 94 2.71 -25.61 4.20
N GLU A 95 3.10 -26.85 3.87
CA GLU A 95 2.44 -27.66 2.84
C GLU A 95 1.07 -28.20 3.27
N THR A 96 0.79 -28.20 4.56
CA THR A 96 -0.48 -28.67 5.12
C THR A 96 -1.60 -27.64 5.07
N LEU A 97 -1.29 -26.39 4.64
CA LEU A 97 -2.29 -25.32 4.55
C LEU A 97 -3.39 -25.65 3.54
N PRO A 98 -4.66 -25.45 3.91
CA PRO A 98 -5.78 -25.62 2.98
C PRO A 98 -5.79 -24.50 1.94
N SER A 99 -6.63 -24.64 0.94
CA SER A 99 -6.95 -23.53 0.03
C SER A 99 -7.79 -22.48 0.76
N PHE A 100 -7.54 -21.20 0.46
CA PHE A 100 -8.23 -20.08 1.09
C PHE A 100 -9.14 -19.36 0.11
N THR A 101 -10.32 -18.94 0.58
CA THR A 101 -11.18 -18.02 -0.16
C THR A 101 -10.59 -16.60 -0.13
N PHE A 102 -9.98 -16.23 1.00
CA PHE A 102 -9.49 -14.86 1.21
C PHE A 102 -8.16 -14.81 1.96
N ALA A 103 -7.24 -13.97 1.50
CA ALA A 103 -6.01 -13.62 2.22
C ALA A 103 -5.66 -12.15 2.03
N ALA A 104 -4.99 -11.58 3.04
CA ALA A 104 -4.37 -10.27 2.97
C ALA A 104 -2.87 -10.42 3.26
N MET A 105 -2.03 -9.84 2.39
CA MET A 105 -0.58 -9.92 2.47
C MET A 105 0.06 -8.56 2.20
N VAL A 106 1.31 -8.39 2.63
CA VAL A 106 2.13 -7.24 2.21
C VAL A 106 2.92 -7.57 0.93
N PRO A 107 3.36 -6.56 0.15
CA PRO A 107 4.06 -6.78 -1.12
C PRO A 107 5.25 -7.73 -1.00
N MET A 108 6.06 -7.61 0.05
CA MET A 108 7.22 -8.48 0.31
C MET A 108 6.82 -9.95 0.46
N GLN A 109 5.73 -10.25 1.18
CA GLN A 109 5.24 -11.63 1.34
C GLN A 109 4.84 -12.24 0.00
N VAL A 110 4.10 -11.47 -0.82
CA VAL A 110 3.67 -11.93 -2.16
C VAL A 110 4.87 -12.14 -3.06
N TYR A 111 5.82 -11.22 -3.06
CA TYR A 111 7.05 -11.29 -3.85
C TYR A 111 7.85 -12.56 -3.53
N ASN A 112 8.12 -12.81 -2.25
CA ASN A 112 8.86 -13.99 -1.82
C ASN A 112 8.13 -15.29 -2.12
N THR A 113 6.83 -15.33 -1.85
CA THR A 113 5.96 -16.47 -2.18
C THR A 113 5.99 -16.81 -3.67
N LEU A 114 5.97 -15.80 -4.55
CA LEU A 114 5.99 -16.01 -6.00
C LEU A 114 7.34 -16.55 -6.52
N LYS A 115 8.42 -16.38 -5.78
CA LYS A 115 9.75 -16.92 -6.12
C LYS A 115 9.92 -18.40 -5.79
N VAL A 116 9.05 -18.97 -4.93
CA VAL A 116 9.10 -20.39 -4.54
C VAL A 116 7.97 -21.14 -5.24
N PRO A 117 8.26 -22.10 -6.14
CA PRO A 117 7.23 -22.76 -6.96
C PRO A 117 6.06 -23.36 -6.17
N GLN A 118 6.35 -24.05 -5.07
CA GLN A 118 5.33 -24.69 -4.21
C GLN A 118 4.44 -23.68 -3.49
N GLU A 119 5.02 -22.58 -3.01
CA GLU A 119 4.27 -21.49 -2.37
C GLU A 119 3.44 -20.72 -3.41
N ARG A 120 3.99 -20.49 -4.61
CA ARG A 120 3.28 -19.87 -5.73
C ARG A 120 2.03 -20.67 -6.10
N GLU A 121 2.10 -22.01 -6.17
CA GLU A 121 0.93 -22.84 -6.41
C GLU A 121 -0.14 -22.68 -5.34
N ARG A 122 0.25 -22.61 -4.05
CA ARG A 122 -0.68 -22.36 -2.96
C ARG A 122 -1.30 -20.95 -3.04
N LEU A 123 -0.52 -19.94 -3.41
CA LEU A 123 -1.02 -18.58 -3.61
C LEU A 123 -2.04 -18.51 -4.74
N MET A 124 -1.84 -19.22 -5.86
CA MET A 124 -2.77 -19.27 -6.98
C MET A 124 -4.12 -19.90 -6.63
N ARG A 125 -4.19 -20.69 -5.54
CA ARG A 125 -5.43 -21.28 -5.02
C ARG A 125 -6.22 -20.35 -4.09
N ILE A 126 -5.67 -19.19 -3.73
CA ILE A 126 -6.38 -18.16 -2.94
C ILE A 126 -7.33 -17.42 -3.88
N ARG A 127 -8.64 -17.53 -3.67
CA ARG A 127 -9.64 -16.92 -4.56
C ARG A 127 -9.53 -15.39 -4.63
N HIS A 128 -9.40 -14.73 -3.46
CA HIS A 128 -9.24 -13.27 -3.35
C HIS A 128 -8.00 -12.95 -2.53
N LEU A 129 -6.99 -12.40 -3.15
CA LEU A 129 -5.78 -11.90 -2.48
C LEU A 129 -5.80 -10.37 -2.50
N ILE A 130 -5.79 -9.73 -1.35
CA ILE A 130 -5.58 -8.29 -1.24
C ILE A 130 -4.14 -8.02 -0.81
N ILE A 131 -3.52 -7.02 -1.42
CA ILE A 131 -2.15 -6.60 -1.13
C ILE A 131 -2.19 -5.15 -0.64
N GLY A 132 -1.65 -4.93 0.56
CA GLY A 132 -1.65 -3.62 1.20
C GLY A 132 -0.40 -3.35 2.01
N GLY A 133 -0.33 -2.17 2.63
CA GLY A 133 0.78 -1.78 3.49
C GLY A 133 2.03 -1.26 2.78
N GLY A 134 2.11 -1.33 1.45
CA GLY A 134 3.23 -0.84 0.65
C GLY A 134 2.86 -0.64 -0.82
N ALA A 135 3.76 0.00 -1.57
CA ALA A 135 3.63 0.12 -3.01
C ALA A 135 3.89 -1.22 -3.70
N ILE A 136 3.21 -1.47 -4.81
CA ILE A 136 3.47 -2.60 -5.69
C ILE A 136 4.57 -2.17 -6.67
N SER A 137 5.73 -2.82 -6.62
CA SER A 137 6.80 -2.61 -7.60
C SER A 137 6.41 -3.13 -8.97
N ASP A 138 7.05 -2.62 -10.03
CA ASP A 138 6.77 -3.10 -11.39
C ASP A 138 7.13 -4.57 -11.56
N GLU A 139 8.24 -5.02 -10.95
CA GLU A 139 8.61 -6.45 -10.94
C GLU A 139 7.49 -7.29 -10.32
N LEU A 140 7.01 -6.91 -9.13
CA LEU A 140 5.91 -7.61 -8.48
C LEU A 140 4.63 -7.56 -9.32
N ALA A 141 4.32 -6.42 -9.95
CA ALA A 141 3.16 -6.28 -10.84
C ALA A 141 3.26 -7.24 -12.03
N GLN A 142 4.44 -7.38 -12.66
CA GLN A 142 4.65 -8.34 -13.74
C GLN A 142 4.50 -9.79 -13.26
N MET A 143 5.01 -10.13 -12.06
CA MET A 143 4.83 -11.47 -11.48
C MET A 143 3.36 -11.79 -11.16
N ILE A 144 2.56 -10.79 -10.77
CA ILE A 144 1.13 -10.94 -10.46
C ILE A 144 0.28 -11.10 -11.74
N LYS A 145 0.67 -10.46 -12.82
CA LYS A 145 -0.13 -10.37 -14.06
C LYS A 145 -0.64 -11.71 -14.60
N PRO A 146 0.15 -12.81 -14.63
CA PRO A 146 -0.27 -14.11 -15.11
C PRO A 146 -1.08 -14.94 -14.11
N LEU A 147 -1.29 -14.46 -12.87
CA LEU A 147 -1.99 -15.25 -11.85
C LEU A 147 -3.48 -15.42 -12.21
N PRO A 148 -4.06 -16.63 -12.00
CA PRO A 148 -5.45 -16.91 -12.36
C PRO A 148 -6.47 -16.35 -11.38
N ASN A 149 -6.06 -16.16 -10.14
CA ASN A 149 -6.91 -15.71 -9.03
C ASN A 149 -7.10 -14.19 -9.00
N ALA A 150 -8.05 -13.72 -8.19
CA ALA A 150 -8.32 -12.31 -8.06
C ALA A 150 -7.30 -11.61 -7.13
N VAL A 151 -6.40 -10.82 -7.69
CA VAL A 151 -5.39 -10.05 -6.92
C VAL A 151 -5.72 -8.56 -6.96
N TRP A 152 -5.77 -7.95 -5.77
CA TRP A 152 -6.18 -6.56 -5.58
C TRP A 152 -5.10 -5.77 -4.83
N SER A 153 -4.87 -4.53 -5.24
CA SER A 153 -4.15 -3.54 -4.44
C SER A 153 -5.16 -2.75 -3.61
N THR A 154 -4.81 -2.50 -2.34
CA THR A 154 -5.65 -1.73 -1.42
C THR A 154 -5.17 -0.29 -1.32
N TYR A 155 -6.10 0.63 -1.14
CA TYR A 155 -5.82 1.99 -0.72
C TYR A 155 -6.58 2.31 0.58
N GLY A 156 -5.85 2.76 1.59
CA GLY A 156 -6.36 3.12 2.90
C GLY A 156 -5.23 3.40 3.88
N MET A 157 -5.60 3.77 5.09
CA MET A 157 -4.69 4.13 6.16
C MET A 157 -5.26 3.70 7.52
N THR A 158 -4.50 3.91 8.59
CA THR A 158 -4.97 3.54 9.94
C THR A 158 -6.20 4.35 10.35
N GLU A 159 -6.25 5.61 9.91
CA GLU A 159 -7.36 6.53 10.17
C GLU A 159 -8.67 6.09 9.49
N THR A 160 -8.58 5.35 8.39
CA THR A 160 -9.72 4.68 7.74
C THR A 160 -9.92 3.24 8.22
N LEU A 161 -9.19 2.81 9.27
CA LEU A 161 -9.19 1.47 9.88
C LEU A 161 -8.63 0.39 8.96
N SER A 162 -8.86 0.49 7.69
CA SER A 162 -8.42 -0.39 6.63
C SER A 162 -8.52 0.34 5.29
N HIS A 163 -8.56 -0.42 4.21
CA HIS A 163 -8.75 0.14 2.88
C HIS A 163 -10.19 0.63 2.65
N ILE A 164 -10.30 1.71 1.89
CA ILE A 164 -11.55 2.32 1.45
C ILE A 164 -11.80 2.13 -0.05
N ALA A 165 -10.80 1.62 -0.75
CA ALA A 165 -10.85 1.38 -2.17
C ALA A 165 -9.95 0.20 -2.56
N LEU A 166 -10.29 -0.45 -3.64
CA LEU A 166 -9.50 -1.53 -4.25
C LEU A 166 -9.29 -1.25 -5.74
N ARG A 167 -8.14 -1.71 -6.26
CA ARG A 167 -7.92 -1.83 -7.71
C ARG A 167 -7.47 -3.24 -8.07
N ARG A 168 -7.97 -3.76 -9.18
CA ARG A 168 -7.56 -5.06 -9.69
C ARG A 168 -6.15 -4.96 -10.28
N LEU A 169 -5.27 -5.93 -9.96
CA LEU A 169 -3.90 -5.96 -10.46
C LEU A 169 -3.71 -6.86 -11.68
N ASN A 170 -4.61 -7.82 -11.90
CA ASN A 170 -4.48 -8.84 -12.93
C ASN A 170 -5.82 -9.17 -13.60
N GLY A 171 -5.74 -9.92 -14.71
CA GLY A 171 -6.92 -10.31 -15.49
C GLY A 171 -7.51 -9.15 -16.31
N PRO A 172 -8.69 -9.35 -16.92
CA PRO A 172 -9.31 -8.37 -17.83
C PRO A 172 -9.71 -7.07 -17.16
N ASP A 173 -9.97 -7.11 -15.83
CA ASP A 173 -10.36 -5.94 -15.06
C ASP A 173 -9.16 -5.20 -14.42
N ALA A 174 -7.92 -5.55 -14.80
CA ALA A 174 -6.73 -4.87 -14.29
C ALA A 174 -6.76 -3.37 -14.57
N SER A 175 -6.48 -2.58 -13.54
CA SER A 175 -6.60 -1.12 -13.61
C SER A 175 -5.53 -0.42 -12.77
N LEU A 176 -5.12 0.77 -13.21
CA LEU A 176 -4.34 1.70 -12.40
C LEU A 176 -5.24 2.55 -11.46
N TRP A 177 -6.54 2.48 -11.64
CA TRP A 177 -7.51 3.28 -10.91
C TRP A 177 -8.13 2.47 -9.78
N TYR A 178 -8.18 3.09 -8.60
CA TYR A 178 -8.89 2.55 -7.46
C TYR A 178 -10.38 2.83 -7.58
N THR A 179 -11.17 1.84 -7.26
CA THR A 179 -12.63 1.95 -7.12
C THR A 179 -12.95 2.11 -5.64
N PRO A 180 -13.47 3.27 -5.20
CA PRO A 180 -13.96 3.45 -3.84
C PRO A 180 -15.10 2.47 -3.54
N PHE A 181 -15.21 2.06 -2.30
CA PHE A 181 -16.36 1.29 -1.85
C PHE A 181 -17.65 2.13 -1.87
N ASP A 182 -18.79 1.47 -1.88
CA ASP A 182 -20.08 2.13 -1.77
C ASP A 182 -20.15 2.91 -0.43
N GLY A 183 -20.65 4.14 -0.49
CA GLY A 183 -20.71 5.04 0.66
C GLY A 183 -19.40 5.79 0.97
N VAL A 184 -18.34 5.63 0.13
CA VAL A 184 -17.11 6.40 0.21
C VAL A 184 -17.11 7.50 -0.84
N GLY A 185 -17.14 8.75 -0.40
CA GLY A 185 -16.96 9.94 -1.23
C GLY A 185 -15.48 10.27 -1.41
N ILE A 186 -15.10 10.67 -2.63
CA ILE A 186 -13.74 11.07 -2.99
C ILE A 186 -13.77 12.43 -3.68
N SER A 187 -12.91 13.34 -3.22
CA SER A 187 -12.68 14.65 -3.84
C SER A 187 -11.21 15.07 -3.74
N LEU A 188 -10.86 16.21 -4.30
CA LEU A 188 -9.54 16.81 -4.17
C LEU A 188 -9.65 18.16 -3.45
N ASN A 189 -8.66 18.47 -2.61
CA ASN A 189 -8.51 19.80 -2.06
C ASN A 189 -7.79 20.73 -3.06
N ALA A 190 -7.56 22.00 -2.66
CA ALA A 190 -6.90 22.99 -3.50
C ALA A 190 -5.46 22.63 -3.92
N ASP A 191 -4.79 21.77 -3.16
CA ASP A 191 -3.42 21.28 -3.45
C ASP A 191 -3.42 20.03 -4.36
N GLY A 192 -4.60 19.51 -4.75
CA GLY A 192 -4.73 18.27 -5.50
C GLY A 192 -4.57 17.01 -4.63
N CYS A 193 -4.61 17.16 -3.31
CA CYS A 193 -4.55 16.01 -2.41
C CYS A 193 -5.94 15.37 -2.24
N LEU A 194 -5.94 14.04 -2.13
CA LEU A 194 -7.15 13.25 -1.97
C LEU A 194 -7.85 13.58 -0.64
N VAL A 195 -9.14 13.83 -0.71
CA VAL A 195 -10.04 13.95 0.43
C VAL A 195 -10.97 12.76 0.43
N ILE A 196 -11.06 12.08 1.58
CA ILE A 196 -11.85 10.87 1.78
C ILE A 196 -13.01 11.20 2.71
N ASP A 197 -14.22 11.04 2.24
CA ASP A 197 -15.45 11.08 3.04
C ASP A 197 -16.00 9.67 3.17
N ALA A 198 -15.81 9.05 4.34
CA ALA A 198 -16.19 7.67 4.60
C ALA A 198 -16.89 7.55 5.97
N PRO A 199 -18.12 8.05 6.13
CA PRO A 199 -18.79 8.24 7.42
C PRO A 199 -19.01 6.94 8.22
N GLU A 200 -19.07 5.79 7.55
CA GLU A 200 -19.18 4.50 8.23
C GLU A 200 -17.88 4.10 8.97
N VAL A 201 -16.72 4.60 8.53
CA VAL A 201 -15.40 4.21 9.08
C VAL A 201 -14.64 5.38 9.70
N CYS A 202 -14.91 6.62 9.29
CA CYS A 202 -14.30 7.84 9.82
C CYS A 202 -15.37 8.76 10.40
N ALA A 203 -15.02 9.51 11.47
CA ALA A 203 -15.94 10.49 12.06
C ALA A 203 -16.08 11.74 11.18
N GLU A 204 -14.96 12.15 10.59
CA GLU A 204 -14.83 13.37 9.80
C GLU A 204 -14.15 13.04 8.47
N PRO A 205 -14.37 13.84 7.42
CA PRO A 205 -13.61 13.72 6.19
C PRO A 205 -12.10 13.84 6.44
N LEU A 206 -11.32 12.98 5.81
CA LEU A 206 -9.86 12.95 5.93
C LEU A 206 -9.20 13.63 4.75
N VAL A 207 -8.43 14.67 5.00
CA VAL A 207 -7.55 15.29 4.01
C VAL A 207 -6.20 14.57 4.06
N THR A 208 -5.83 13.91 2.97
CA THR A 208 -4.57 13.18 2.88
C THR A 208 -3.44 14.07 2.37
N ASN A 209 -2.20 13.55 2.43
CA ASN A 209 -1.05 14.14 1.72
C ASN A 209 -0.81 13.45 0.37
N ASP A 210 -1.72 12.60 -0.09
CA ASP A 210 -1.57 11.86 -1.34
C ASP A 210 -2.17 12.66 -2.50
N ILE A 211 -1.33 13.13 -3.42
CA ILE A 211 -1.73 13.81 -4.65
C ILE A 211 -2.41 12.78 -5.55
N ALA A 212 -3.60 13.10 -6.02
CA ALA A 212 -4.41 12.17 -6.78
C ALA A 212 -4.96 12.79 -8.07
N GLN A 213 -5.38 11.92 -8.97
CA GLN A 213 -6.15 12.25 -10.15
C GLN A 213 -7.50 11.52 -10.04
N LEU A 214 -8.57 12.21 -10.40
CA LEU A 214 -9.92 11.65 -10.44
C LEU A 214 -10.37 11.43 -11.88
N ARG A 215 -11.21 10.44 -12.10
CA ARG A 215 -12.00 10.26 -13.33
C ARG A 215 -13.34 9.63 -12.99
N THR A 216 -14.33 9.86 -13.84
CA THR A 216 -15.60 9.13 -13.80
C THR A 216 -15.47 7.84 -14.62
N ASP A 217 -15.98 6.74 -14.11
CA ASP A 217 -16.14 5.49 -14.88
C ASP A 217 -17.42 5.60 -15.70
N ASP A 218 -17.29 5.58 -17.02
CA ASP A 218 -18.40 5.75 -17.95
C ASP A 218 -19.47 4.64 -17.83
N ARG A 219 -19.11 3.46 -17.33
CA ARG A 219 -20.03 2.32 -17.19
C ARG A 219 -20.86 2.39 -15.91
N THR A 220 -20.27 2.91 -14.84
CA THR A 220 -20.87 2.85 -13.49
C THR A 220 -21.23 4.22 -12.93
N GLY A 221 -20.73 5.30 -13.54
CA GLY A 221 -20.86 6.67 -13.02
C GLY A 221 -20.04 6.93 -11.75
N LYS A 222 -19.27 5.94 -11.26
CA LYS A 222 -18.46 6.08 -10.03
C LYS A 222 -17.23 6.93 -10.28
N THR A 223 -16.89 7.74 -9.27
CA THR A 223 -15.60 8.44 -9.24
C THR A 223 -14.49 7.46 -8.88
N LEU A 224 -13.53 7.28 -9.78
CA LEU A 224 -12.31 6.52 -9.57
C LEU A 224 -11.15 7.46 -9.29
N PHE A 225 -10.11 6.99 -8.61
CA PHE A 225 -8.93 7.78 -8.37
C PHE A 225 -7.63 6.99 -8.61
N ARG A 226 -6.57 7.70 -8.95
CA ARG A 226 -5.20 7.19 -9.03
C ARG A 226 -4.29 8.09 -8.20
N ILE A 227 -3.42 7.48 -7.39
CA ILE A 227 -2.40 8.22 -6.64
C ILE A 227 -1.23 8.51 -7.57
N LYS A 228 -0.79 9.77 -7.59
CA LYS A 228 0.37 10.26 -8.36
C LYS A 228 1.63 10.32 -7.51
N GLY A 229 1.47 10.53 -6.20
CA GLY A 229 2.56 10.61 -5.23
C GLY A 229 2.12 11.33 -3.96
N ARG A 230 3.09 11.78 -3.17
CA ARG A 230 2.81 12.49 -1.91
C ARG A 230 3.21 13.95 -1.99
N LYS A 231 2.41 14.82 -1.39
CA LYS A 231 2.72 16.25 -1.26
C LYS A 231 4.07 16.49 -0.57
N ASP A 232 4.40 15.66 0.41
CA ASP A 232 5.67 15.72 1.15
C ASP A 232 6.89 15.41 0.27
N ASN A 233 6.68 14.70 -0.85
CA ASN A 233 7.71 14.28 -1.80
C ASN A 233 7.80 15.20 -3.04
N VAL A 234 7.16 16.35 -3.02
CA VAL A 234 7.37 17.37 -4.05
C VAL A 234 8.67 18.12 -3.78
N VAL A 235 9.53 18.22 -4.79
CA VAL A 235 10.73 19.07 -4.78
C VAL A 235 10.38 20.40 -5.44
N CYS A 236 10.54 21.51 -4.71
CA CYS A 236 10.31 22.85 -5.23
C CYS A 236 11.65 23.46 -5.69
N SER A 237 12.07 23.17 -6.92
CA SER A 237 13.37 23.55 -7.46
C SER A 237 13.26 24.74 -8.42
N GLY A 238 13.73 25.91 -8.00
CA GLY A 238 13.69 27.13 -8.84
C GLY A 238 12.27 27.50 -9.30
N GLY A 239 11.25 27.30 -8.46
CA GLY A 239 9.85 27.55 -8.78
C GLY A 239 9.14 26.41 -9.54
N ILE A 240 9.85 25.36 -9.90
CA ILE A 240 9.28 24.18 -10.57
C ILE A 240 8.96 23.11 -9.52
N LYS A 241 7.73 22.62 -9.53
CA LYS A 241 7.30 21.49 -8.69
C LYS A 241 7.60 20.17 -9.41
N ILE A 242 8.43 19.33 -8.79
CA ILE A 242 8.86 18.03 -9.32
C ILE A 242 8.34 16.96 -8.36
N GLN A 243 7.47 16.09 -8.85
CA GLN A 243 6.97 14.96 -8.05
C GLN A 243 8.00 13.83 -8.10
N ILE A 244 8.56 13.46 -6.94
CA ILE A 244 9.61 12.43 -6.84
C ILE A 244 9.14 11.10 -7.44
N GLU A 245 7.92 10.69 -7.15
CA GLU A 245 7.37 9.42 -7.62
C GLU A 245 7.21 9.39 -9.15
N GLU A 246 6.90 10.52 -9.80
CA GLU A 246 6.82 10.60 -11.27
C GLU A 246 8.22 10.49 -11.90
N VAL A 247 9.24 11.08 -11.29
CA VAL A 247 10.63 10.93 -11.72
C VAL A 247 11.07 9.48 -11.61
N GLU A 248 10.81 8.84 -10.46
CA GLU A 248 11.16 7.43 -10.22
C GLU A 248 10.39 6.48 -11.17
N GLU A 249 9.09 6.70 -11.38
CA GLU A 249 8.27 5.91 -12.32
C GLU A 249 8.85 6.00 -13.76
N THR A 250 9.29 7.20 -14.15
CA THR A 250 9.87 7.44 -15.49
C THR A 250 11.24 6.76 -15.66
N LEU A 251 12.09 6.77 -14.62
CA LEU A 251 13.43 6.20 -14.68
C LEU A 251 13.46 4.68 -14.50
N ARG A 252 12.49 4.09 -13.84
CA ARG A 252 12.48 2.68 -13.46
C ARG A 252 12.66 1.68 -14.62
N PRO A 253 12.07 1.89 -15.82
CA PRO A 253 12.32 1.00 -16.97
C PRO A 253 13.75 1.07 -17.53
N HIS A 254 14.53 2.06 -17.14
CA HIS A 254 15.85 2.37 -17.71
C HIS A 254 17.00 2.09 -16.74
N LEU A 255 16.73 1.93 -15.46
CA LEU A 255 17.70 1.66 -14.41
C LEU A 255 17.47 0.28 -13.82
N SER A 256 18.51 -0.58 -13.85
CA SER A 256 18.46 -1.95 -13.32
C SER A 256 18.76 -2.01 -11.84
N GLU A 257 19.66 -1.15 -11.35
CA GLU A 257 20.04 -1.09 -9.95
C GLU A 257 19.04 -0.32 -9.11
N PRO A 258 18.90 -0.66 -7.82
CA PRO A 258 18.06 0.06 -6.89
C PRO A 258 18.43 1.55 -6.83
N PHE A 259 17.43 2.41 -6.88
CA PHE A 259 17.62 3.86 -6.75
C PHE A 259 16.42 4.51 -6.04
N MET A 260 16.63 5.69 -5.51
CA MET A 260 15.57 6.57 -5.02
C MET A 260 15.92 8.03 -5.25
N ILE A 261 14.89 8.86 -5.42
CA ILE A 261 15.04 10.31 -5.44
C ILE A 261 14.75 10.85 -4.04
N VAL A 262 15.60 11.74 -3.58
CA VAL A 262 15.42 12.49 -2.32
C VAL A 262 15.53 13.98 -2.59
N LYS A 263 15.00 14.81 -1.69
CA LYS A 263 15.13 16.25 -1.76
C LYS A 263 16.12 16.77 -0.73
N LYS A 264 16.85 17.81 -1.07
CA LYS A 264 17.78 18.51 -0.23
C LYS A 264 17.60 20.02 -0.39
N GLN A 265 17.80 20.76 0.69
CA GLN A 265 17.80 22.22 0.63
C GLN A 265 18.95 22.72 -0.27
N ASP A 266 18.68 23.75 -1.06
CA ASP A 266 19.62 24.38 -1.97
C ASP A 266 19.47 25.90 -1.87
N GLU A 267 20.58 26.62 -1.69
CA GLU A 267 20.55 28.07 -1.47
C GLU A 267 20.02 28.88 -2.66
N MET A 268 20.23 28.40 -3.88
CA MET A 268 19.78 29.08 -5.11
C MET A 268 18.38 28.65 -5.55
N LEU A 269 18.07 27.38 -5.42
CA LEU A 269 16.87 26.77 -5.98
C LEU A 269 15.75 26.56 -4.95
N GLY A 270 16.02 26.81 -3.65
CA GLY A 270 15.17 26.43 -2.54
C GLY A 270 15.34 24.95 -2.19
N GLU A 271 14.96 24.06 -3.10
CA GLU A 271 15.19 22.61 -2.98
C GLU A 271 15.78 22.07 -4.30
N LYS A 272 16.52 20.95 -4.20
CA LYS A 272 17.00 20.17 -5.35
C LYS A 272 16.71 18.69 -5.18
N ALA A 273 16.50 17.99 -6.30
CA ALA A 273 16.42 16.55 -6.36
C ALA A 273 17.82 15.94 -6.39
N ILE A 274 18.02 14.87 -5.63
CA ILE A 274 19.23 14.05 -5.61
C ILE A 274 18.83 12.61 -5.90
N LEU A 275 19.58 11.93 -6.75
CA LEU A 275 19.43 10.49 -6.99
C LEU A 275 20.43 9.73 -6.14
N LEU A 276 19.91 8.85 -5.28
CA LEU A 276 20.69 7.84 -4.55
C LEU A 276 20.57 6.52 -5.29
N THR A 277 21.67 5.79 -5.46
CA THR A 277 21.67 4.50 -6.15
C THR A 277 22.71 3.54 -5.57
N GLU A 278 22.45 2.24 -5.67
CA GLU A 278 23.40 1.18 -5.36
C GLU A 278 24.38 0.92 -6.53
N SER A 279 24.19 1.56 -7.69
CA SER A 279 25.15 1.53 -8.79
C SER A 279 26.39 2.35 -8.48
N THR A 280 27.56 1.84 -8.87
CA THR A 280 28.83 2.57 -8.81
C THR A 280 29.10 3.41 -10.08
N ASP A 281 28.38 3.15 -11.17
CA ASP A 281 28.53 3.89 -12.44
C ASP A 281 27.57 5.10 -12.48
N LEU A 282 27.92 6.14 -11.72
CA LEU A 282 27.12 7.36 -11.64
C LEU A 282 27.06 8.12 -12.96
N THR A 283 28.09 8.00 -13.81
CA THR A 283 28.14 8.68 -15.12
C THR A 283 27.07 8.12 -16.05
N HIS A 284 26.93 6.81 -16.10
CA HIS A 284 25.91 6.13 -16.88
C HIS A 284 24.50 6.45 -16.36
N ILE A 285 24.29 6.48 -15.03
CA ILE A 285 23.02 6.85 -14.41
C ILE A 285 22.63 8.30 -14.80
N GLU A 286 23.58 9.24 -14.74
CA GLU A 286 23.35 10.63 -15.12
C GLU A 286 22.95 10.76 -16.60
N GLU A 287 23.63 10.04 -17.49
CA GLU A 287 23.33 10.02 -18.93
C GLU A 287 21.92 9.51 -19.19
N ILE A 288 21.50 8.40 -18.54
CA ILE A 288 20.12 7.89 -18.63
C ILE A 288 19.14 8.95 -18.16
N CYS A 289 19.37 9.60 -17.02
CA CYS A 289 18.48 10.64 -16.51
C CYS A 289 18.33 11.81 -17.48
N ARG A 290 19.43 12.26 -18.09
CA ARG A 290 19.43 13.38 -19.07
C ARG A 290 18.66 13.03 -20.35
N ASN A 291 18.73 11.77 -20.78
CA ASN A 291 18.07 11.30 -22.00
C ASN A 291 16.58 10.98 -21.79
N THR A 292 16.17 10.67 -20.56
CA THR A 292 14.83 10.15 -20.25
C THR A 292 13.92 11.22 -19.63
N LEU A 293 14.47 12.08 -18.76
CA LEU A 293 13.70 13.07 -18.01
C LEU A 293 13.60 14.42 -18.72
N PRO A 294 12.52 15.19 -18.51
CA PRO A 294 12.48 16.59 -18.86
C PRO A 294 13.65 17.34 -18.21
N LYS A 295 14.23 18.31 -18.90
CA LYS A 295 15.45 19.05 -18.51
C LYS A 295 15.48 19.48 -17.04
N TYR A 296 14.36 19.95 -16.51
CA TYR A 296 14.27 20.47 -15.13
C TYR A 296 13.98 19.40 -14.07
N TRP A 297 13.68 18.16 -14.49
CA TRP A 297 13.43 17.03 -13.59
C TRP A 297 14.70 16.21 -13.31
N VAL A 298 15.75 16.45 -14.10
CA VAL A 298 17.04 15.76 -13.93
C VAL A 298 17.60 16.09 -12.55
N PRO A 299 17.93 15.09 -11.71
CA PRO A 299 18.57 15.29 -10.43
C PRO A 299 19.83 16.13 -10.56
N ARG A 300 20.10 16.97 -9.56
CA ARG A 300 21.30 17.85 -9.54
C ARG A 300 22.53 17.18 -8.99
N GLU A 301 22.34 16.13 -8.21
CA GLU A 301 23.42 15.31 -7.65
C GLU A 301 23.06 13.83 -7.81
N PHE A 302 24.10 13.00 -7.99
CA PHE A 302 24.03 11.55 -8.09
C PHE A 302 24.98 10.98 -7.07
N LEU A 303 24.49 10.13 -6.16
CA LEU A 303 25.30 9.59 -5.06
C LEU A 303 25.15 8.08 -5.00
N HIS A 304 26.32 7.42 -4.91
CA HIS A 304 26.37 5.99 -4.61
C HIS A 304 26.14 5.76 -3.11
N ILE A 305 25.37 4.75 -2.77
CA ILE A 305 25.19 4.23 -1.41
C ILE A 305 25.18 2.71 -1.45
N ASP A 306 25.71 2.06 -0.41
CA ASP A 306 25.79 0.60 -0.36
C ASP A 306 24.40 -0.05 -0.34
N HIS A 307 23.44 0.54 0.41
CA HIS A 307 22.07 0.06 0.50
C HIS A 307 21.08 1.23 0.64
N LEU A 308 20.01 1.17 -0.12
CA LEU A 308 18.92 2.16 -0.01
C LEU A 308 18.26 2.10 1.37
N PRO A 309 18.09 3.25 2.06
CA PRO A 309 17.41 3.28 3.34
C PRO A 309 15.92 2.96 3.19
N LEU A 310 15.47 1.86 3.80
CA LEU A 310 14.09 1.43 3.84
C LEU A 310 13.54 1.44 5.26
N THR A 311 12.23 1.58 5.40
CA THR A 311 11.53 1.36 6.67
C THR A 311 11.40 -0.13 6.96
N GLU A 312 11.02 -0.51 8.20
CA GLU A 312 10.73 -1.91 8.56
C GLU A 312 9.66 -2.56 7.67
N THR A 313 8.82 -1.75 7.04
CA THR A 313 7.77 -2.20 6.11
C THR A 313 8.23 -2.18 4.64
N GLY A 314 9.52 -1.95 4.36
CA GLY A 314 10.11 -1.94 3.02
C GLY A 314 9.79 -0.67 2.19
N LYS A 315 9.32 0.42 2.82
CA LYS A 315 9.08 1.70 2.13
C LYS A 315 10.36 2.54 2.09
N PRO A 316 10.61 3.32 1.02
CA PRO A 316 11.72 4.26 0.97
C PRO A 316 11.71 5.24 2.17
N LYS A 317 12.81 5.28 2.92
CA LYS A 317 13.01 6.21 4.03
C LYS A 317 13.75 7.45 3.52
N ARG A 318 13.00 8.43 2.99
CA ARG A 318 13.58 9.62 2.36
C ARG A 318 14.06 10.67 3.37
N SER A 319 13.47 10.71 4.57
CA SER A 319 13.88 11.62 5.64
C SER A 319 15.12 11.09 6.37
N GLY A 320 16.18 11.91 6.48
CA GLY A 320 17.43 11.51 7.14
C GLY A 320 18.30 10.54 6.32
N ALA A 321 18.17 10.56 5.01
CA ALA A 321 19.01 9.77 4.10
C ALA A 321 20.42 10.38 3.90
N PHE A 322 20.73 11.51 4.57
CA PHE A 322 22.03 12.19 4.59
C PHE A 322 22.44 12.51 6.04
#